data_6c1c811ca1adc9610bf609727f3eec67
#
_entry.id   6c1c811ca1adc9610bf609727f3eec67
#
_cell.length_a   1.000
_cell.length_b   1.000
_cell.length_c   1.000
_cell.angle_alpha   90.00
_cell.angle_beta   90.00
_cell.angle_gamma   90.00
#
_symmetry.space_group_name_H-M   'P 1'
#
loop_
_entity.id
_entity.type
_entity.pdbx_description
1 polymer ?
#
loop_
_entity_poly.entity_id
_entity_poly.type
_entity_poly.pdbx_seq_one_letter_code
_entity_poly.pdbx_strand_id
1 'polypeptide(L)'
;MADTNSDADIVVNKERFLRWQRLAIDQLGFTLNFILTLTIAALGYIFALLKDKEFVPSPCARYALILSLLSLAIAAISGMWCTINRLRDFQGTARKLRKSVGAPSSRELRVMGKRTWKMFYTQVWAFSLGIAFLAAALLLTYGGRLK
;
A
#
# COMPACT_ATOMS: atom_id res chain seq x y z
N MET A 1 -36.55 -35.85 0.23
CA MET A 1 -36.38 -34.96 1.42
C MET A 1 -34.93 -34.68 1.80
N ALA A 2 -33.96 -35.03 0.96
CA ALA A 2 -32.51 -34.85 1.23
C ALA A 2 -31.87 -33.60 0.57
N ASP A 3 -32.57 -32.95 -0.36
CA ASP A 3 -31.97 -31.82 -1.15
C ASP A 3 -32.00 -30.45 -0.47
N THR A 4 -32.94 -30.22 0.44
CA THR A 4 -33.11 -28.91 1.10
C THR A 4 -31.98 -28.54 2.07
N ASN A 5 -31.28 -29.52 2.67
CA ASN A 5 -30.17 -29.27 3.58
C ASN A 5 -28.89 -28.88 2.82
N SER A 6 -28.67 -29.44 1.64
CA SER A 6 -27.50 -29.12 0.80
C SER A 6 -27.53 -27.66 0.29
N ASP A 7 -28.70 -27.19 -0.11
CA ASP A 7 -28.87 -25.81 -0.60
C ASP A 7 -28.68 -24.76 0.53
N ALA A 8 -29.16 -25.07 1.74
CA ALA A 8 -28.98 -24.22 2.91
C ALA A 8 -27.52 -24.11 3.29
N ASP A 9 -26.74 -25.18 3.27
CA ASP A 9 -25.30 -25.20 3.57
C ASP A 9 -24.48 -24.41 2.52
N ILE A 10 -24.86 -24.50 1.25
CA ILE A 10 -24.21 -23.73 0.16
C ILE A 10 -24.44 -22.23 0.36
N VAL A 11 -25.64 -21.81 0.72
CA VAL A 11 -26.00 -20.41 0.98
C VAL A 11 -25.22 -19.86 2.18
N VAL A 12 -25.17 -20.59 3.29
CA VAL A 12 -24.43 -20.20 4.50
C VAL A 12 -22.93 -20.09 4.23
N ASN A 13 -22.35 -21.02 3.49
CA ASN A 13 -20.93 -20.97 3.13
C ASN A 13 -20.60 -19.77 2.20
N LYS A 14 -21.50 -19.46 1.27
CA LYS A 14 -21.38 -18.30 0.39
C LYS A 14 -21.44 -16.98 1.16
N GLU A 15 -22.34 -16.86 2.13
CA GLU A 15 -22.42 -15.68 3.00
C GLU A 15 -21.18 -15.51 3.88
N ARG A 16 -20.68 -16.59 4.47
CA ARG A 16 -19.43 -16.59 5.23
C ARG A 16 -18.25 -16.13 4.36
N PHE A 17 -18.12 -16.68 3.15
CA PHE A 17 -17.08 -16.31 2.21
C PHE A 17 -17.14 -14.83 1.84
N LEU A 18 -18.32 -14.28 1.55
CA LEU A 18 -18.51 -12.85 1.25
C LEU A 18 -18.16 -11.96 2.43
N ARG A 19 -18.45 -12.39 3.66
CA ARG A 19 -18.13 -11.67 4.89
C ARG A 19 -16.61 -11.59 5.11
N TRP A 20 -15.90 -12.72 4.96
CA TRP A 20 -14.44 -12.77 5.03
C TRP A 20 -13.77 -11.93 3.96
N GLN A 21 -14.32 -11.94 2.76
CA GLN A 21 -13.80 -11.15 1.64
C GLN A 21 -13.94 -9.64 1.90
N ARG A 22 -15.04 -9.20 2.49
CA ARG A 22 -15.22 -7.81 2.90
C ARG A 22 -14.21 -7.38 3.96
N LEU A 23 -14.04 -8.18 5.01
CA LEU A 23 -13.07 -7.92 6.07
C LEU A 23 -11.63 -7.80 5.52
N ALA A 24 -11.23 -8.73 4.65
CA ALA A 24 -9.90 -8.69 4.03
C ALA A 24 -9.69 -7.43 3.17
N ILE A 25 -10.73 -7.00 2.45
CA ILE A 25 -10.70 -5.79 1.63
C ILE A 25 -10.58 -4.54 2.51
N ASP A 26 -11.32 -4.46 3.61
CA ASP A 26 -11.30 -3.31 4.50
C ASP A 26 -9.96 -3.20 5.24
N GLN A 27 -9.42 -4.31 5.72
CA GLN A 27 -8.09 -4.36 6.33
C GLN A 27 -6.97 -3.94 5.36
N LEU A 28 -7.03 -4.39 4.11
CA LEU A 28 -6.09 -3.99 3.08
C LEU A 28 -6.15 -2.47 2.83
N GLY A 29 -7.37 -1.90 2.83
CA GLY A 29 -7.56 -0.45 2.66
C GLY A 29 -6.97 0.35 3.81
N PHE A 30 -7.21 -0.09 5.04
CA PHE A 30 -6.64 0.54 6.22
C PHE A 30 -5.12 0.50 6.18
N THR A 31 -4.53 -0.66 5.90
CA THR A 31 -3.07 -0.85 5.83
C THR A 31 -2.43 0.03 4.75
N LEU A 32 -3.04 0.12 3.57
CA LEU A 32 -2.57 0.99 2.48
C LEU A 32 -2.54 2.46 2.90
N ASN A 33 -3.62 2.96 3.50
CA ASN A 33 -3.72 4.34 3.94
C ASN A 33 -2.74 4.62 5.09
N PHE A 34 -2.58 3.67 6.01
CA PHE A 34 -1.65 3.79 7.12
C PHE A 34 -0.19 3.91 6.63
N ILE A 35 0.25 3.01 5.72
CA ILE A 35 1.60 3.07 5.14
C ILE A 35 1.80 4.37 4.34
N LEU A 36 0.78 4.83 3.62
CA LEU A 36 0.84 6.08 2.86
C LEU A 36 1.02 7.28 3.79
N THR A 37 0.27 7.34 4.89
CA THR A 37 0.39 8.39 5.90
C THR A 37 1.78 8.41 6.54
N LEU A 38 2.31 7.22 6.91
CA LEU A 38 3.67 7.12 7.45
C LEU A 38 4.72 7.54 6.41
N THR A 39 4.51 7.22 5.14
CA THR A 39 5.42 7.62 4.05
C THR A 39 5.46 9.14 3.90
N ILE A 40 4.30 9.80 3.94
CA ILE A 40 4.20 11.27 3.87
C ILE A 40 4.85 11.90 5.10
N ALA A 41 4.62 11.36 6.29
CA ALA A 41 5.25 11.84 7.51
C ALA A 41 6.79 11.72 7.45
N ALA A 42 7.31 10.58 6.96
CA ALA A 42 8.74 10.37 6.79
C ALA A 42 9.36 11.33 5.78
N LEU A 43 8.69 11.58 4.64
CA LEU A 43 9.11 12.58 3.67
C LEU A 43 9.13 13.98 4.28
N GLY A 44 8.08 14.36 5.01
CA GLY A 44 8.02 15.64 5.73
C GLY A 44 9.17 15.80 6.73
N TYR A 45 9.50 14.73 7.44
CA TYR A 45 10.63 14.72 8.37
C TYR A 45 11.98 14.92 7.65
N ILE A 46 12.20 14.28 6.50
CA ILE A 46 13.41 14.48 5.68
C ILE A 46 13.50 15.94 5.22
N PHE A 47 12.40 16.53 4.77
CA PHE A 47 12.39 17.94 4.37
C PHE A 47 12.67 18.88 5.55
N ALA A 48 12.15 18.57 6.75
CA ALA A 48 12.46 19.32 7.96
C ALA A 48 13.96 19.27 8.30
N LEU A 49 14.56 18.07 8.23
CA LEU A 49 15.99 17.86 8.44
C LEU A 49 16.85 18.65 7.43
N LEU A 50 16.47 18.64 6.14
CA LEU A 50 17.19 19.35 5.10
C LEU A 50 17.11 20.89 5.25
N LYS A 51 16.06 21.39 5.91
CA LYS A 51 15.88 22.82 6.20
C LYS A 51 16.71 23.27 7.42
N ASP A 52 17.09 22.34 8.27
CA ASP A 52 17.88 22.63 9.45
C ASP A 52 19.33 22.96 9.06
N LYS A 53 19.78 24.20 9.41
CA LYS A 53 21.12 24.69 9.09
C LYS A 53 22.23 23.98 9.88
N GLU A 54 21.89 23.36 11.02
CA GLU A 54 22.82 22.59 11.84
C GLU A 54 23.03 21.17 11.32
N PHE A 55 22.19 20.73 10.39
CA PHE A 55 22.27 19.41 9.80
C PHE A 55 23.32 19.36 8.70
N VAL A 56 24.55 18.94 9.06
CA VAL A 56 25.68 18.75 8.13
C VAL A 56 25.93 17.25 7.99
N PRO A 57 25.27 16.57 7.04
CA PRO A 57 25.45 15.14 6.84
C PRO A 57 26.81 14.83 6.22
N SER A 58 27.46 13.77 6.68
CA SER A 58 28.66 13.22 6.06
C SER A 58 28.40 12.83 4.59
N PRO A 59 29.41 12.71 3.73
CA PRO A 59 29.20 12.30 2.34
C PRO A 59 28.40 11.01 2.20
N CYS A 60 28.69 9.99 3.02
CA CYS A 60 27.95 8.73 3.04
C CYS A 60 26.49 8.92 3.49
N ALA A 61 26.24 9.76 4.49
CA ALA A 61 24.88 10.05 4.97
C ALA A 61 24.05 10.79 3.91
N ARG A 62 24.65 11.62 3.06
CA ARG A 62 23.97 12.28 1.93
C ARG A 62 23.44 11.28 0.92
N TYR A 63 24.24 10.28 0.53
CA TYR A 63 23.78 9.22 -0.37
C TYR A 63 22.65 8.40 0.24
N ALA A 64 22.76 8.05 1.53
CA ALA A 64 21.70 7.33 2.23
C ALA A 64 20.40 8.15 2.29
N LEU A 65 20.46 9.47 2.51
CA LEU A 65 19.29 10.36 2.48
C LEU A 65 18.65 10.43 1.10
N ILE A 66 19.45 10.54 0.04
CA ILE A 66 18.93 10.57 -1.34
C ILE A 66 18.24 9.25 -1.67
N LEU A 67 18.85 8.11 -1.33
CA LEU A 67 18.24 6.79 -1.52
C LEU A 67 16.96 6.63 -0.71
N SER A 68 16.93 7.12 0.53
CA SER A 68 15.73 7.16 1.35
C SER A 68 14.62 7.97 0.70
N LEU A 69 14.91 9.18 0.25
CA LEU A 69 13.96 10.07 -0.42
C LEU A 69 13.37 9.42 -1.68
N LEU A 70 14.22 8.84 -2.54
CA LEU A 70 13.78 8.16 -3.75
C LEU A 70 12.90 6.94 -3.43
N SER A 71 13.31 6.15 -2.45
CA SER A 71 12.57 4.95 -2.03
C SER A 71 11.19 5.30 -1.46
N LEU A 72 11.10 6.32 -0.60
CA LEU A 72 9.85 6.81 -0.04
C LEU A 72 8.96 7.46 -1.11
N ALA A 73 9.54 8.18 -2.09
CA ALA A 73 8.77 8.72 -3.22
C ALA A 73 8.14 7.59 -4.06
N ILE A 74 8.90 6.53 -4.35
CA ILE A 74 8.38 5.34 -5.04
C ILE A 74 7.26 4.68 -4.22
N ALA A 75 7.42 4.57 -2.90
CA ALA A 75 6.40 4.03 -2.00
C ALA A 75 5.11 4.88 -2.05
N ALA A 76 5.21 6.21 -2.02
CA ALA A 76 4.08 7.13 -2.09
C ALA A 76 3.34 7.00 -3.44
N ILE A 77 4.06 7.01 -4.56
CA ILE A 77 3.50 6.87 -5.91
C ILE A 77 2.80 5.51 -6.06
N SER A 78 3.45 4.42 -5.61
CA SER A 78 2.89 3.07 -5.67
C SER A 78 1.62 2.95 -4.83
N GLY A 79 1.59 3.56 -3.65
CA GLY A 79 0.43 3.58 -2.76
C GLY A 79 -0.74 4.35 -3.36
N MET A 80 -0.48 5.55 -3.89
CA MET A 80 -1.50 6.34 -4.57
C MET A 80 -2.09 5.60 -5.78
N TRP A 81 -1.25 4.99 -6.59
CA TRP A 81 -1.69 4.22 -7.75
C TRP A 81 -2.51 2.98 -7.34
N CYS A 82 -2.11 2.30 -6.26
CA CYS A 82 -2.86 1.17 -5.71
C CYS A 82 -4.26 1.60 -5.26
N THR A 83 -4.39 2.74 -4.58
CA THR A 83 -5.66 3.31 -4.14
C THR A 83 -6.57 3.64 -5.32
N ILE A 84 -6.03 4.26 -6.37
CA ILE A 84 -6.78 4.60 -7.59
C ILE A 84 -7.29 3.34 -8.30
N ASN A 85 -6.43 2.33 -8.47
CA ASN A 85 -6.83 1.07 -9.10
C ASN A 85 -7.94 0.37 -8.30
N ARG A 86 -7.84 0.38 -6.98
CA ARG A 86 -8.87 -0.16 -6.11
C ARG A 86 -10.22 0.56 -6.26
N LEU A 87 -10.20 1.88 -6.36
CA LEU A 87 -11.42 2.66 -6.60
C LEU A 87 -12.07 2.29 -7.94
N ARG A 88 -11.27 2.08 -8.99
CA ARG A 88 -11.76 1.62 -10.31
C ARG A 88 -12.36 0.23 -10.26
N ASP A 89 -11.78 -0.70 -9.46
CA ASP A 89 -12.32 -2.04 -9.26
C ASP A 89 -13.71 -2.01 -8.61
N PHE A 90 -13.92 -1.14 -7.61
CA PHE A 90 -15.24 -0.95 -6.98
C PHE A 90 -16.27 -0.40 -7.98
N GLN A 91 -15.90 0.59 -8.77
CA GLN A 91 -16.79 1.15 -9.80
C GLN A 91 -17.13 0.11 -10.88
N GLY A 92 -16.16 -0.72 -11.28
CA GLY A 92 -16.37 -1.82 -12.24
C GLY A 92 -17.35 -2.89 -11.71
N THR A 93 -17.24 -3.23 -10.43
CA THR A 93 -18.14 -4.19 -9.78
C THR A 93 -19.56 -3.63 -9.62
N ALA A 94 -19.70 -2.36 -9.24
CA ALA A 94 -20.98 -1.67 -9.14
C ALA A 94 -21.70 -1.60 -10.50
N ARG A 95 -20.97 -1.33 -11.59
CA ARG A 95 -21.52 -1.33 -12.95
C ARG A 95 -22.01 -2.73 -13.39
N LYS A 96 -21.30 -3.81 -13.00
CA LYS A 96 -21.75 -5.20 -13.27
C LYS A 96 -23.07 -5.51 -12.60
N LEU A 97 -23.27 -5.11 -11.35
CA LEU A 97 -24.51 -5.29 -10.64
C LEU A 97 -25.69 -4.56 -11.30
N ARG A 98 -25.39 -3.44 -11.97
CA ARG A 98 -26.40 -2.66 -12.70
C ARG A 98 -26.74 -3.19 -14.11
N LYS A 99 -26.17 -4.35 -14.53
CA LYS A 99 -26.37 -4.91 -15.88
C LYS A 99 -26.16 -3.92 -17.03
N SER A 100 -25.26 -2.94 -16.87
CA SER A 100 -25.01 -1.96 -17.92
C SER A 100 -24.06 -2.53 -19.00
N VAL A 101 -24.34 -2.18 -20.23
CA VAL A 101 -23.50 -2.47 -21.40
C VAL A 101 -22.09 -1.93 -21.15
N GLY A 102 -21.04 -2.77 -21.30
CA GLY A 102 -19.64 -2.38 -21.07
C GLY A 102 -19.03 -2.79 -19.71
N ALA A 103 -19.68 -3.68 -18.96
CA ALA A 103 -19.09 -4.24 -17.74
C ALA A 103 -17.84 -5.06 -18.05
N PRO A 104 -16.71 -4.87 -17.33
CA PRO A 104 -15.46 -5.59 -17.58
C PRO A 104 -15.66 -7.11 -17.40
N SER A 105 -14.94 -7.91 -18.20
CA SER A 105 -15.03 -9.36 -18.16
C SER A 105 -14.45 -9.91 -16.85
N SER A 106 -14.86 -11.11 -16.46
CA SER A 106 -14.34 -11.78 -15.24
C SER A 106 -12.82 -11.98 -15.30
N ARG A 107 -12.26 -12.09 -16.52
CA ARG A 107 -10.83 -12.24 -16.75
C ARG A 107 -10.07 -10.94 -16.48
N GLU A 108 -10.63 -9.80 -16.87
CA GLU A 108 -10.05 -8.47 -16.63
C GLU A 108 -10.01 -8.13 -15.13
N LEU A 109 -11.08 -8.44 -14.39
CA LEU A 109 -11.11 -8.27 -12.93
C LEU A 109 -10.04 -9.10 -12.21
N ARG A 110 -9.77 -10.32 -12.69
CA ARG A 110 -8.75 -11.20 -12.12
C ARG A 110 -7.32 -10.68 -12.38
N VAL A 111 -7.09 -10.07 -13.54
CA VAL A 111 -5.81 -9.44 -13.88
C VAL A 111 -5.59 -8.17 -13.04
N MET A 112 -6.62 -7.35 -12.86
CA MET A 112 -6.58 -6.15 -12.02
C MET A 112 -6.26 -6.49 -10.56
N GLY A 113 -6.88 -7.53 -9.99
CA GLY A 113 -6.57 -7.98 -8.64
C GLY A 113 -5.11 -8.37 -8.44
N LYS A 114 -4.51 -9.14 -9.37
CA LYS A 114 -3.08 -9.50 -9.31
C LYS A 114 -2.16 -8.29 -9.38
N ARG A 115 -2.53 -7.28 -10.18
CA ARG A 115 -1.75 -6.04 -10.33
C ARG A 115 -1.77 -5.21 -9.05
N THR A 116 -2.92 -5.12 -8.38
CA THR A 116 -3.07 -4.42 -7.10
C THR A 116 -2.19 -5.04 -6.00
N TRP A 117 -2.16 -6.37 -5.89
CA TRP A 117 -1.29 -7.06 -4.95
C TRP A 117 0.20 -6.81 -5.20
N LYS A 118 0.61 -6.83 -6.48
CA LYS A 118 2.00 -6.56 -6.84
C LYS A 118 2.43 -5.13 -6.46
N MET A 119 1.54 -4.15 -6.66
CA MET A 119 1.80 -2.76 -6.27
C MET A 119 1.83 -2.58 -4.75
N PHE A 120 0.98 -3.29 -4.02
CA PHE A 120 1.01 -3.29 -2.56
C PHE A 120 2.36 -3.79 -2.03
N TYR A 121 2.86 -4.93 -2.51
CA TYR A 121 4.17 -5.42 -2.12
C TYR A 121 5.29 -4.44 -2.49
N THR A 122 5.23 -3.84 -3.66
CA THR A 122 6.22 -2.81 -4.06
C THR A 122 6.20 -1.62 -3.09
N GLN A 123 5.03 -1.16 -2.67
CA GLN A 123 4.89 -0.07 -1.70
C GLN A 123 5.51 -0.45 -0.34
N VAL A 124 5.20 -1.64 0.18
CA VAL A 124 5.72 -2.11 1.48
C VAL A 124 7.25 -2.21 1.44
N TRP A 125 7.81 -2.83 0.39
CA TRP A 125 9.25 -2.97 0.24
C TRP A 125 9.95 -1.61 0.07
N ALA A 126 9.42 -0.75 -0.78
CA ALA A 126 9.98 0.58 -1.00
C ALA A 126 9.93 1.43 0.29
N PHE A 127 8.83 1.37 1.06
CA PHE A 127 8.71 2.03 2.35
C PHE A 127 9.74 1.50 3.35
N SER A 128 9.85 0.17 3.50
CA SER A 128 10.80 -0.46 4.43
C SER A 128 12.24 -0.09 4.12
N LEU A 129 12.62 -0.12 2.84
CA LEU A 129 13.95 0.32 2.39
C LEU A 129 14.16 1.81 2.65
N GLY A 130 13.16 2.64 2.40
CA GLY A 130 13.23 4.09 2.64
C GLY A 130 13.49 4.41 4.12
N ILE A 131 12.77 3.75 5.03
CA ILE A 131 12.98 3.91 6.48
C ILE A 131 14.35 3.38 6.91
N ALA A 132 14.79 2.24 6.38
CA ALA A 132 16.11 1.69 6.68
C ALA A 132 17.24 2.64 6.28
N PHE A 133 17.17 3.22 5.08
CA PHE A 133 18.15 4.22 4.63
C PHE A 133 18.07 5.52 5.43
N LEU A 134 16.88 5.95 5.85
CA LEU A 134 16.73 7.12 6.73
C LEU A 134 17.40 6.87 8.09
N ALA A 135 17.13 5.72 8.69
CA ALA A 135 17.76 5.33 9.95
C ALA A 135 19.30 5.25 9.81
N ALA A 136 19.80 4.65 8.75
CA ALA A 136 21.23 4.59 8.47
C ALA A 136 21.84 6.01 8.31
N ALA A 137 21.18 6.90 7.60
CA ALA A 137 21.63 8.29 7.44
C ALA A 137 21.72 9.03 8.77
N LEU A 138 20.72 8.86 9.64
CA LEU A 138 20.70 9.45 10.99
C LEU A 138 21.82 8.86 11.86
N LEU A 139 22.01 7.56 11.85
CA LEU A 139 23.09 6.91 12.59
C LEU A 139 24.48 7.36 12.11
N LEU A 140 24.69 7.51 10.81
CA LEU A 140 25.95 8.00 10.24
C LEU A 140 26.21 9.48 10.57
N THR A 141 25.16 10.27 10.76
CA THR A 141 25.28 11.70 11.07
C THR A 141 25.46 11.93 12.57
N TYR A 142 24.70 11.25 13.40
CA TYR A 142 24.68 11.47 14.85
C TYR A 142 25.40 10.39 15.67
N GLY A 143 25.77 9.27 15.07
CA GLY A 143 26.42 8.14 15.78
C GLY A 143 27.75 8.51 16.42
N GLY A 144 28.46 9.51 15.89
CA GLY A 144 29.68 10.06 16.50
C GLY A 144 29.43 10.90 17.76
N ARG A 145 28.18 11.34 18.02
CA ARG A 145 27.78 12.10 19.21
C ARG A 145 27.23 11.20 20.34
N LEU A 146 27.02 9.92 20.04
CA LEU A 146 26.52 8.92 21.00
C LEU A 146 27.64 8.17 21.73
N LYS A 147 28.90 8.46 21.40
CA LYS A 147 30.11 8.03 22.12
C LYS A 147 30.61 9.16 23.00
#